data_d81c01475e30eb46f8f46507882c1b79
#
_entry.id   d81c01475e30eb46f8f46507882c1b79
#
_cell.length_a   1.000
_cell.length_b   1.000
_cell.length_c   1.000
_cell.angle_alpha   90.00
_cell.angle_beta   90.00
_cell.angle_gamma   90.00
#
_symmetry.space_group_name_H-M   'P 1'
#
loop_
_entity.id
_entity.type
_entity.pdbx_description
1 polymer ?
#
loop_
_entity_poly.entity_id
_entity_poly.type
_entity_poly.pdbx_seq_one_letter_code
_entity_poly.pdbx_strand_id
1 'polypeptide(L)'
;LYEAWHAGKSKWKTYKSLNKYSIGIELTNPGHQYGYRNFSLKQISSLKKLIKYLSKKYKISYKSILGHSDISPNRKKDPGEKFPWKNLAKDKLCLWHNLKLKRVRKFRKLRLSLKEKREFLNNIQKIGYSMPKGKDFKKNIDYIIKAFQRRYRQDLINGKLDKECLLISKNVIN
;
A
#
# COMPACT_ATOMS: atom_id res chain seq x y z
N LEU A 1 12.60 -23.15 -8.82
CA LEU A 1 12.93 -21.91 -8.09
C LEU A 1 12.79 -22.17 -6.60
N TYR A 2 13.83 -21.89 -5.81
CA TYR A 2 13.77 -21.99 -4.36
C TYR A 2 13.00 -20.80 -3.77
N GLU A 3 12.31 -21.01 -2.63
CA GLU A 3 11.63 -19.97 -1.89
C GLU A 3 12.66 -18.98 -1.29
N ALA A 4 12.57 -17.70 -1.67
CA ALA A 4 13.43 -16.66 -1.12
C ALA A 4 12.74 -15.96 0.06
N TRP A 5 13.48 -15.76 1.14
CA TRP A 5 12.99 -15.13 2.36
C TRP A 5 12.95 -13.60 2.24
N HIS A 6 11.83 -13.01 1.80
CA HIS A 6 11.69 -11.58 1.56
C HIS A 6 10.41 -10.94 2.13
N ALA A 7 9.31 -11.69 2.24
CA ALA A 7 8.02 -11.18 2.72
C ALA A 7 7.75 -11.51 4.20
N GLY A 8 8.32 -12.60 4.70
CA GLY A 8 8.12 -13.09 6.06
C GLY A 8 6.64 -13.37 6.37
N LYS A 9 6.23 -13.16 7.64
CA LYS A 9 4.81 -13.30 8.03
C LYS A 9 3.98 -12.21 7.37
N SER A 10 3.25 -12.58 6.33
CA SER A 10 2.56 -11.67 5.42
C SER A 10 1.22 -12.24 4.92
N LYS A 11 0.32 -11.35 4.50
CA LYS A 11 -0.99 -11.72 3.98
C LYS A 11 -1.52 -10.67 3.01
N TRP A 12 -2.07 -11.12 1.86
CA TRP A 12 -2.73 -10.27 0.89
C TRP A 12 -3.83 -11.04 0.17
N LYS A 13 -5.06 -10.52 0.16
CA LYS A 13 -6.24 -11.27 -0.31
C LYS A 13 -6.32 -12.63 0.40
N THR A 14 -6.34 -13.71 -0.36
CA THR A 14 -6.37 -15.10 0.14
C THR A 14 -4.98 -15.68 0.41
N TYR A 15 -3.92 -15.06 -0.13
CA TYR A 15 -2.55 -15.56 0.01
C TYR A 15 -1.98 -15.28 1.40
N LYS A 16 -1.32 -16.29 1.98
CA LYS A 16 -0.55 -16.21 3.23
C LYS A 16 0.90 -16.61 2.94
N SER A 17 1.86 -16.11 3.74
CA SER A 17 3.29 -16.44 3.56
C SER A 17 3.76 -16.17 2.12
N LEU A 18 3.73 -14.89 1.74
CA LEU A 18 3.93 -14.47 0.35
C LEU A 18 5.32 -14.80 -0.22
N ASN A 19 6.28 -15.24 0.58
CA ASN A 19 7.55 -15.76 0.07
C ASN A 19 7.35 -16.80 -1.05
N LYS A 20 6.30 -17.64 -0.92
CA LYS A 20 5.99 -18.71 -1.90
C LYS A 20 5.35 -18.19 -3.20
N TYR A 21 4.81 -16.97 -3.19
CA TYR A 21 3.93 -16.49 -4.25
C TYR A 21 4.36 -15.14 -4.83
N SER A 22 5.55 -14.63 -4.44
CA SER A 22 5.98 -13.30 -4.86
C SER A 22 7.48 -13.22 -5.12
N ILE A 23 7.87 -12.14 -5.78
CA ILE A 23 9.26 -11.74 -5.98
C ILE A 23 9.48 -10.49 -5.12
N GLY A 24 10.51 -10.52 -4.27
CA GLY A 24 10.92 -9.36 -3.50
C GLY A 24 11.90 -8.50 -4.29
N ILE A 25 11.70 -7.17 -4.23
CA ILE A 25 12.63 -6.18 -4.78
C ILE A 25 13.03 -5.25 -3.64
N GLU A 26 14.30 -5.21 -3.31
CA GLU A 26 14.84 -4.30 -2.31
C GLU A 26 15.45 -3.06 -2.97
N LEU A 27 15.18 -1.89 -2.36
CA LEU A 27 15.73 -0.61 -2.78
C LEU A 27 16.52 -0.02 -1.63
N THR A 28 17.78 0.32 -1.90
CA THR A 28 18.65 0.94 -0.90
C THR A 28 18.07 2.26 -0.42
N ASN A 29 17.76 2.32 0.87
CA ASN A 29 17.31 3.53 1.56
C ASN A 29 17.59 3.34 3.06
N PRO A 30 18.09 4.35 3.79
CA PRO A 30 18.38 4.22 5.21
C PRO A 30 17.18 3.84 6.07
N GLY A 31 15.95 4.11 5.58
CA GLY A 31 14.73 3.84 6.34
C GLY A 31 14.48 4.83 7.48
N HIS A 32 13.33 4.67 8.15
CA HIS A 32 12.87 5.62 9.15
C HIS A 32 13.78 5.78 10.36
N GLN A 33 14.59 4.78 10.67
CA GLN A 33 15.51 4.81 11.82
C GLN A 33 16.82 5.56 11.54
N TYR A 34 17.26 5.58 10.27
CA TYR A 34 18.60 6.03 9.89
C TYR A 34 18.57 7.16 8.85
N GLY A 35 17.58 8.04 8.90
CA GLY A 35 17.49 9.19 8.01
C GLY A 35 16.77 8.88 6.69
N TYR A 36 15.53 8.39 6.79
CA TYR A 36 14.66 8.11 5.65
C TYR A 36 14.58 9.28 4.67
N ARG A 37 14.91 9.04 3.41
CA ARG A 37 15.01 10.05 2.36
C ARG A 37 14.26 9.65 1.10
N ASN A 38 14.13 10.59 0.16
CA ASN A 38 13.55 10.32 -1.14
C ASN A 38 14.40 9.32 -1.92
N PHE A 39 13.74 8.50 -2.73
CA PHE A 39 14.41 7.61 -3.67
C PHE A 39 14.95 8.42 -4.87
N SER A 40 16.14 8.11 -5.33
CA SER A 40 16.74 8.82 -6.45
C SER A 40 16.00 8.52 -7.77
N LEU A 41 16.07 9.44 -8.72
CA LEU A 41 15.47 9.25 -10.04
C LEU A 41 16.05 8.01 -10.75
N LYS A 42 17.35 7.76 -10.59
CA LYS A 42 18.03 6.58 -11.15
C LYS A 42 17.45 5.28 -10.58
N GLN A 43 17.29 5.19 -9.24
CA GLN A 43 16.66 4.03 -8.60
C GLN A 43 15.25 3.78 -9.13
N ILE A 44 14.43 4.83 -9.21
CA ILE A 44 13.04 4.68 -9.68
C ILE A 44 12.98 4.33 -11.17
N SER A 45 13.87 4.86 -12.00
CA SER A 45 13.96 4.48 -13.41
C SER A 45 14.32 3.00 -13.57
N SER A 46 15.34 2.52 -12.84
CA SER A 46 15.75 1.11 -12.85
C SER A 46 14.64 0.19 -12.34
N LEU A 47 13.98 0.59 -11.24
CA LEU A 47 12.84 -0.14 -10.70
C LEU A 47 11.71 -0.30 -11.72
N LYS A 48 11.35 0.78 -12.43
CA LYS A 48 10.31 0.74 -13.47
C LYS A 48 10.65 -0.25 -14.60
N LYS A 49 11.90 -0.25 -15.05
CA LYS A 49 12.38 -1.22 -16.06
C LYS A 49 12.26 -2.66 -15.55
N LEU A 50 12.70 -2.89 -14.31
CA LEU A 50 12.64 -4.21 -13.69
C LEU A 50 11.18 -4.67 -13.50
N ILE A 51 10.29 -3.82 -12.98
CA ILE A 51 8.87 -4.16 -12.83
C ILE A 51 8.26 -4.52 -14.19
N LYS A 52 8.50 -3.72 -15.24
CA LYS A 52 8.00 -4.02 -16.60
C LYS A 52 8.47 -5.39 -17.10
N TYR A 53 9.76 -5.68 -16.94
CA TYR A 53 10.35 -6.96 -17.34
C TYR A 53 9.71 -8.14 -16.57
N LEU A 54 9.69 -8.06 -15.24
CA LEU A 54 9.14 -9.12 -14.39
C LEU A 54 7.63 -9.31 -14.61
N SER A 55 6.88 -8.21 -14.75
CA SER A 55 5.44 -8.28 -14.99
C SER A 55 5.12 -8.95 -16.33
N LYS A 56 5.90 -8.68 -17.37
CA LYS A 56 5.77 -9.36 -18.67
C LYS A 56 6.14 -10.84 -18.55
N LYS A 57 7.31 -11.15 -17.96
CA LYS A 57 7.85 -12.51 -17.86
C LYS A 57 6.96 -13.44 -17.05
N TYR A 58 6.42 -12.97 -15.93
CA TYR A 58 5.64 -13.78 -14.98
C TYR A 58 4.15 -13.45 -15.00
N LYS A 59 3.66 -12.66 -15.96
CA LYS A 59 2.25 -12.25 -16.09
C LYS A 59 1.68 -11.62 -14.82
N ILE A 60 2.49 -10.79 -14.12
CA ILE A 60 2.11 -10.15 -12.88
C ILE A 60 1.23 -8.92 -13.18
N SER A 61 0.02 -8.90 -12.61
CA SER A 61 -0.88 -7.75 -12.71
C SER A 61 -0.32 -6.52 -11.98
N TYR A 62 -0.51 -5.32 -12.56
CA TYR A 62 -0.19 -4.06 -11.88
C TYR A 62 -0.89 -3.91 -10.51
N LYS A 63 -2.03 -4.58 -10.30
CA LYS A 63 -2.74 -4.64 -9.01
C LYS A 63 -1.98 -5.45 -7.95
N SER A 64 -0.98 -6.23 -8.36
CA SER A 64 -0.16 -7.08 -7.47
C SER A 64 1.23 -6.51 -7.20
N ILE A 65 1.50 -5.26 -7.59
CA ILE A 65 2.71 -4.53 -7.20
C ILE A 65 2.46 -3.84 -5.87
N LEU A 66 3.06 -4.36 -4.81
CA LEU A 66 2.73 -4.05 -3.42
C LEU A 66 3.96 -3.55 -2.66
N GLY A 67 3.73 -2.77 -1.61
CA GLY A 67 4.74 -2.47 -0.61
C GLY A 67 4.74 -3.51 0.52
N HIS A 68 5.85 -3.66 1.21
CA HIS A 68 5.94 -4.56 2.36
C HIS A 68 4.94 -4.17 3.45
N SER A 69 4.69 -2.86 3.65
CA SER A 69 3.66 -2.37 4.57
C SER A 69 2.24 -2.75 4.17
N ASP A 70 1.95 -3.01 2.89
CA ASP A 70 0.62 -3.44 2.46
C ASP A 70 0.33 -4.88 2.92
N ILE A 71 1.33 -5.75 2.85
CA ILE A 71 1.20 -7.19 3.13
C ILE A 71 1.50 -7.57 4.57
N SER A 72 2.15 -6.67 5.33
CA SER A 72 2.57 -6.88 6.72
C SER A 72 2.46 -5.58 7.55
N PRO A 73 1.28 -4.96 7.63
CA PRO A 73 1.08 -3.59 8.12
C PRO A 73 1.47 -3.40 9.60
N ASN A 74 1.36 -4.44 10.42
CA ASN A 74 1.71 -4.41 11.84
C ASN A 74 3.22 -4.52 12.12
N ARG A 75 4.00 -4.93 11.13
CA ARG A 75 5.43 -5.24 11.28
C ARG A 75 6.32 -4.34 10.43
N LYS A 76 5.82 -3.87 9.29
CA LYS A 76 6.61 -3.19 8.26
C LYS A 76 6.04 -1.83 7.87
N LYS A 77 6.95 -0.89 7.57
CA LYS A 77 6.62 0.45 7.08
C LYS A 77 7.14 0.72 5.66
N ASP A 78 8.11 -0.06 5.21
CA ASP A 78 8.72 0.06 3.87
C ASP A 78 7.71 -0.26 2.75
N PRO A 79 7.86 0.37 1.57
CA PRO A 79 8.89 1.33 1.19
C PRO A 79 8.68 2.74 1.77
N GLY A 80 7.63 2.98 2.54
CA GLY A 80 7.34 4.23 3.22
C GLY A 80 6.63 5.28 2.37
N GLU A 81 6.36 6.43 3.00
CA GLU A 81 5.57 7.52 2.42
C GLU A 81 6.32 8.34 1.35
N LYS A 82 7.65 8.30 1.31
CA LYS A 82 8.44 8.97 0.27
C LYS A 82 8.59 8.13 -1.00
N PHE A 83 8.09 6.89 -0.99
CA PHE A 83 8.12 6.05 -2.19
C PHE A 83 7.12 6.58 -3.24
N PRO A 84 7.54 6.79 -4.50
CA PRO A 84 6.75 7.54 -5.48
C PRO A 84 5.68 6.67 -6.18
N TRP A 85 4.73 6.10 -5.43
CA TRP A 85 3.64 5.26 -5.96
C TRP A 85 2.90 5.90 -7.13
N LYS A 86 2.54 7.19 -6.99
CA LYS A 86 1.88 7.94 -8.07
C LYS A 86 2.70 7.99 -9.35
N ASN A 87 4.02 8.06 -9.24
CA ASN A 87 4.91 8.10 -10.40
C ASN A 87 4.95 6.73 -11.12
N LEU A 88 4.95 5.62 -10.37
CA LEU A 88 4.84 4.28 -10.95
C LEU A 88 3.47 4.09 -11.63
N ALA A 89 2.41 4.58 -11.02
CA ALA A 89 1.05 4.45 -11.54
C ALA A 89 0.82 5.21 -12.86
N LYS A 90 1.51 6.33 -13.08
CA LYS A 90 1.49 7.02 -14.39
C LYS A 90 1.92 6.10 -15.53
N ASP A 91 2.83 5.19 -15.28
CA ASP A 91 3.31 4.19 -16.24
C ASP A 91 2.51 2.87 -16.16
N LYS A 92 1.36 2.88 -15.49
CA LYS A 92 0.48 1.71 -15.26
C LYS A 92 1.20 0.53 -14.57
N LEU A 93 2.20 0.81 -13.73
CA LEU A 93 3.00 -0.20 -13.04
C LEU A 93 2.46 -0.59 -11.67
N CYS A 94 1.54 0.16 -11.11
CA CYS A 94 0.87 -0.21 -9.85
C CYS A 94 -0.51 0.41 -9.74
N LEU A 95 -1.31 -0.09 -8.82
CA LEU A 95 -2.64 0.43 -8.51
C LEU A 95 -2.53 1.78 -7.78
N TRP A 96 -3.30 2.77 -8.23
CA TRP A 96 -3.42 4.10 -7.66
C TRP A 96 -4.80 4.69 -7.94
N HIS A 97 -5.17 5.76 -7.24
CA HIS A 97 -6.38 6.52 -7.51
C HIS A 97 -6.14 7.64 -8.54
N ASN A 98 -7.19 8.06 -9.25
CA ASN A 98 -7.13 9.16 -10.23
C ASN A 98 -7.66 10.50 -9.68
N LEU A 99 -7.95 10.59 -8.37
CA LEU A 99 -8.49 11.78 -7.74
C LEU A 99 -7.49 12.94 -7.72
N LYS A 100 -7.99 14.16 -7.94
CA LYS A 100 -7.21 15.39 -7.76
C LYS A 100 -7.07 15.66 -6.25
N LEU A 101 -5.88 15.45 -5.68
CA LEU A 101 -5.62 15.58 -4.24
C LEU A 101 -6.08 16.91 -3.65
N LYS A 102 -5.88 18.04 -4.34
CA LYS A 102 -6.41 19.36 -3.89
C LYS A 102 -7.92 19.31 -3.60
N ARG A 103 -8.70 18.59 -4.43
CA ARG A 103 -10.16 18.51 -4.29
C ARG A 103 -10.58 17.61 -3.13
N VAL A 104 -9.86 16.54 -2.87
CA VAL A 104 -10.23 15.59 -1.79
C VAL A 104 -9.71 16.00 -0.42
N ARG A 105 -8.64 16.79 -0.35
CA ARG A 105 -8.11 17.32 0.92
C ARG A 105 -9.12 18.13 1.75
N LYS A 106 -10.09 18.79 1.12
CA LYS A 106 -11.16 19.51 1.83
C LYS A 106 -12.04 18.58 2.68
N PHE A 107 -12.08 17.30 2.34
CA PHE A 107 -12.82 16.28 3.10
C PHE A 107 -11.99 15.62 4.21
N ARG A 108 -10.72 15.96 4.32
CA ARG A 108 -9.84 15.58 5.43
C ARG A 108 -10.42 16.11 6.73
N LYS A 109 -10.31 15.34 7.79
CA LYS A 109 -10.90 15.61 9.11
C LYS A 109 -12.42 15.50 9.20
N LEU A 110 -13.17 15.40 8.12
CA LEU A 110 -14.61 15.12 8.20
C LEU A 110 -14.82 13.69 8.69
N ARG A 111 -15.57 13.56 9.79
CA ARG A 111 -15.85 12.28 10.44
C ARG A 111 -16.69 11.38 9.54
N LEU A 112 -16.47 10.08 9.64
CA LEU A 112 -17.30 9.07 8.98
C LEU A 112 -18.40 8.60 9.92
N SER A 113 -19.61 8.40 9.38
CA SER A 113 -20.68 7.62 10.01
C SER A 113 -20.26 6.15 10.15
N LEU A 114 -21.00 5.37 10.93
CA LEU A 114 -20.77 3.94 11.08
C LEU A 114 -20.91 3.19 9.74
N LYS A 115 -21.86 3.57 8.90
CA LYS A 115 -22.07 3.03 7.56
C LYS A 115 -20.84 3.30 6.67
N GLU A 116 -20.34 4.52 6.66
CA GLU A 116 -19.15 4.91 5.88
C GLU A 116 -17.86 4.23 6.36
N LYS A 117 -17.72 4.00 7.67
CA LYS A 117 -16.59 3.22 8.20
C LYS A 117 -16.64 1.77 7.72
N ARG A 118 -17.81 1.13 7.77
CA ARG A 118 -17.98 -0.22 7.21
C ARG A 118 -17.67 -0.27 5.72
N GLU A 119 -18.15 0.71 4.97
CA GLU A 119 -17.86 0.82 3.53
C GLU A 119 -16.36 0.94 3.26
N PHE A 120 -15.63 1.78 4.00
CA PHE A 120 -14.18 1.88 3.88
C PHE A 120 -13.51 0.52 4.15
N LEU A 121 -13.89 -0.18 5.21
CA LEU A 121 -13.31 -1.49 5.55
C LEU A 121 -13.55 -2.52 4.43
N ASN A 122 -14.75 -2.55 3.86
CA ASN A 122 -15.07 -3.40 2.73
C ASN A 122 -14.21 -3.05 1.50
N ASN A 123 -14.01 -1.75 1.23
CA ASN A 123 -13.20 -1.30 0.11
C ASN A 123 -11.73 -1.75 0.25
N ILE A 124 -11.11 -1.53 1.41
CA ILE A 124 -9.71 -1.94 1.61
C ILE A 124 -9.54 -3.46 1.58
N GLN A 125 -10.55 -4.21 2.01
CA GLN A 125 -10.56 -5.66 1.87
C GLN A 125 -10.63 -6.07 0.38
N LYS A 126 -11.47 -5.40 -0.43
CA LYS A 126 -11.52 -5.61 -1.89
C LYS A 126 -10.21 -5.28 -2.57
N ILE A 127 -9.50 -4.24 -2.12
CA ILE A 127 -8.15 -3.90 -2.60
C ILE A 127 -7.18 -5.06 -2.31
N GLY A 128 -7.29 -5.70 -1.15
CA GLY A 128 -6.50 -6.88 -0.80
C GLY A 128 -5.98 -6.91 0.63
N TYR A 129 -6.19 -5.85 1.42
CA TYR A 129 -5.77 -5.82 2.83
C TYR A 129 -6.50 -6.90 3.64
N SER A 130 -5.74 -7.64 4.44
CA SER A 130 -6.32 -8.69 5.29
C SER A 130 -6.92 -8.10 6.55
N MET A 131 -8.22 -8.28 6.75
CA MET A 131 -8.88 -7.81 7.96
C MET A 131 -8.47 -8.60 9.19
N PRO A 132 -8.17 -7.91 10.32
CA PRO A 132 -7.90 -8.57 11.59
C PRO A 132 -9.16 -9.22 12.15
N LYS A 133 -8.99 -10.21 13.00
CA LYS A 133 -10.06 -10.91 13.69
C LYS A 133 -9.79 -10.93 15.20
N GLY A 134 -10.88 -11.06 15.99
CA GLY A 134 -10.80 -11.26 17.44
C GLY A 134 -10.45 -10.03 18.25
N LYS A 135 -9.93 -10.25 19.47
CA LYS A 135 -9.71 -9.21 20.52
C LYS A 135 -8.78 -8.07 20.08
N ASP A 136 -7.81 -8.34 19.22
CA ASP A 136 -6.85 -7.35 18.72
C ASP A 136 -7.34 -6.54 17.52
N PHE A 137 -8.63 -6.62 17.17
CA PHE A 137 -9.18 -5.93 15.99
C PHE A 137 -8.84 -4.45 15.98
N LYS A 138 -9.10 -3.74 17.10
CA LYS A 138 -8.91 -2.28 17.18
C LYS A 138 -7.44 -1.86 16.97
N LYS A 139 -6.49 -2.58 17.57
CA LYS A 139 -5.06 -2.33 17.39
C LYS A 139 -4.58 -2.62 15.97
N ASN A 140 -4.98 -3.76 15.44
CA ASN A 140 -4.52 -4.21 14.13
C ASN A 140 -5.13 -3.42 12.99
N ILE A 141 -6.37 -2.90 13.14
CA ILE A 141 -7.00 -2.07 12.12
C ILE A 141 -6.28 -0.72 11.96
N ASP A 142 -5.74 -0.15 13.03
CA ASP A 142 -4.94 1.08 12.98
C ASP A 142 -3.68 0.92 12.11
N TYR A 143 -2.99 -0.22 12.21
CA TYR A 143 -1.86 -0.53 11.33
C TYR A 143 -2.26 -0.62 9.87
N ILE A 144 -3.41 -1.21 9.57
CA ILE A 144 -3.92 -1.34 8.19
C ILE A 144 -4.30 0.04 7.64
N ILE A 145 -4.96 0.89 8.43
CA ILE A 145 -5.30 2.26 8.04
C ILE A 145 -4.02 3.05 7.75
N LYS A 146 -3.00 2.95 8.62
CA LYS A 146 -1.70 3.60 8.38
C LYS A 146 -0.99 3.07 7.13
N ALA A 147 -1.07 1.78 6.84
CA ALA A 147 -0.52 1.21 5.61
C ALA A 147 -1.24 1.74 4.36
N PHE A 148 -2.59 1.76 4.38
CA PHE A 148 -3.40 2.38 3.34
C PHE A 148 -3.04 3.86 3.12
N GLN A 149 -2.94 4.63 4.20
CA GLN A 149 -2.54 6.04 4.14
C GLN A 149 -1.13 6.20 3.57
N ARG A 150 -0.17 5.42 4.04
CA ARG A 150 1.22 5.42 3.56
C ARG A 150 1.31 5.16 2.06
N ARG A 151 0.42 4.36 1.53
CA ARG A 151 0.36 4.09 0.11
C ARG A 151 -0.40 5.16 -0.67
N TYR A 152 -1.60 5.53 -0.26
CA TYR A 152 -2.54 6.31 -1.07
C TYR A 152 -2.72 7.77 -0.61
N ARG A 153 -2.28 8.12 0.61
CA ARG A 153 -2.37 9.46 1.22
C ARG A 153 -1.08 9.80 1.97
N GLN A 154 0.01 9.85 1.27
CA GLN A 154 1.37 9.89 1.82
C GLN A 154 1.69 11.11 2.69
N ASP A 155 0.98 12.21 2.53
CA ASP A 155 1.19 13.47 3.25
C ASP A 155 0.51 13.54 4.64
N LEU A 156 -0.30 12.53 5.02
CA LEU A 156 -0.90 12.45 6.35
C LEU A 156 -1.16 11.00 6.78
N ILE A 157 -0.26 10.42 7.56
CA ILE A 157 -0.33 9.06 8.07
C ILE A 157 -0.56 9.11 9.58
N ASN A 158 -1.81 9.15 10.00
CA ASN A 158 -2.20 9.30 11.41
C ASN A 158 -3.07 8.16 11.96
N GLY A 159 -3.44 7.18 11.14
CA GLY A 159 -4.31 6.07 11.52
C GLY A 159 -5.80 6.45 11.70
N LYS A 160 -6.16 7.70 11.52
CA LYS A 160 -7.55 8.17 11.65
C LYS A 160 -8.27 8.11 10.32
N LEU A 161 -9.48 7.55 10.33
CA LEU A 161 -10.36 7.53 9.16
C LEU A 161 -11.14 8.84 9.03
N ASP A 162 -11.17 9.35 7.81
CA ASP A 162 -11.92 10.52 7.41
C ASP A 162 -12.52 10.35 6.01
N LYS A 163 -13.35 11.30 5.57
CA LYS A 163 -13.99 11.22 4.24
C LYS A 163 -12.99 11.24 3.08
N GLU A 164 -11.79 11.81 3.26
CA GLU A 164 -10.74 11.72 2.24
C GLU A 164 -10.30 10.26 2.04
N CYS A 165 -10.05 9.51 3.12
CA CYS A 165 -9.72 8.09 3.05
C CYS A 165 -10.82 7.27 2.35
N LEU A 166 -12.08 7.54 2.68
CA LEU A 166 -13.22 6.86 2.06
C LEU A 166 -13.27 7.13 0.55
N LEU A 167 -13.15 8.39 0.12
CA LEU A 167 -13.18 8.76 -1.30
C LEU A 167 -12.02 8.10 -2.07
N ILE A 168 -10.83 8.08 -1.48
CA ILE A 168 -9.67 7.41 -2.08
C ILE A 168 -9.97 5.91 -2.22
N SER A 169 -10.45 5.25 -1.16
CA SER A 169 -10.72 3.81 -1.21
C SER A 169 -11.78 3.43 -2.25
N LYS A 170 -12.84 4.24 -2.39
CA LYS A 170 -13.87 4.07 -3.45
C LYS A 170 -13.26 4.14 -4.85
N ASN A 171 -12.38 5.10 -5.07
CA ASN A 171 -11.78 5.31 -6.38
C ASN A 171 -10.72 4.25 -6.74
N VAL A 172 -10.07 3.65 -5.75
CA VAL A 172 -9.07 2.59 -5.98
C VAL A 172 -9.72 1.27 -6.41
N ILE A 173 -10.95 0.98 -5.98
CA ILE A 173 -11.64 -0.28 -6.29
C ILE A 173 -12.41 -0.26 -7.62
N ASN A 174 -12.68 0.93 -8.16
CA ASN A 174 -13.32 1.15 -9.45
C ASN A 174 -12.25 1.24 -10.56
#